data_5f0c30c8effd2b3c9564237994d58512
#
_entry.id   5f0c30c8effd2b3c9564237994d58512
#
_cell.length_a   1.000
_cell.length_b   1.000
_cell.length_c   1.000
_cell.angle_alpha   90.00
_cell.angle_beta   90.00
_cell.angle_gamma   90.00
#
_symmetry.space_group_name_H-M   'P 1'
#
loop_
_entity.id
_entity.type
_entity.pdbx_description
1 polymer ?
#
loop_
_entity_poly.entity_id
_entity_poly.type
_entity_poly.pdbx_seq_one_letter_code
_entity_poly.pdbx_strand_id
1 'polypeptide(L)'
;MSARWSYEATPPARRDLKRLDPPVRRRIVDALDRFVADPRAGDIRKHSSSQWRLRVGEWRVRFSFDEERRVIVVLRVLPRGRAYDR
;
A
#
# COMPACT_ATOMS: atom_id res chain seq x y z
N MET A 1 -16.05 12.65 -16.48
CA MET A 1 -14.98 11.65 -16.47
C MET A 1 -14.50 11.42 -15.04
N SER A 2 -14.53 10.21 -14.57
CA SER A 2 -14.11 9.92 -13.22
C SER A 2 -12.59 9.88 -13.15
N ALA A 3 -12.05 10.49 -12.10
CA ALA A 3 -10.62 10.43 -11.85
C ALA A 3 -10.28 9.07 -11.27
N ARG A 4 -9.31 8.41 -11.85
CA ARG A 4 -8.85 7.12 -11.36
C ARG A 4 -7.66 7.31 -10.45
N TRP A 5 -7.59 6.46 -9.45
CA TRP A 5 -6.43 6.41 -8.58
C TRP A 5 -5.39 5.49 -9.21
N SER A 6 -4.14 5.81 -9.00
CA SER A 6 -3.01 4.95 -9.33
C SER A 6 -2.12 4.86 -8.10
N TYR A 7 -1.02 4.12 -8.20
CA TYR A 7 -0.10 4.07 -7.07
C TYR A 7 1.34 4.15 -7.54
N GLU A 8 2.18 4.63 -6.65
CA GLU A 8 3.61 4.71 -6.83
C GLU A 8 4.27 4.13 -5.59
N ALA A 9 5.45 3.58 -5.75
CA ALA A 9 6.21 3.06 -4.62
C ALA A 9 7.46 3.91 -4.42
N THR A 10 7.69 4.30 -3.18
CA THR A 10 8.93 4.98 -2.82
C THR A 10 10.12 4.02 -2.96
N PRO A 11 11.36 4.52 -3.01
CA PRO A 11 12.52 3.62 -3.04
C PRO A 11 12.53 2.61 -1.89
N PRO A 12 12.23 2.96 -0.63
CA PRO A 12 12.16 1.94 0.41
C PRO A 12 11.09 0.88 0.14
N ALA A 13 9.91 1.29 -0.36
CA ALA A 13 8.86 0.33 -0.68
C ALA A 13 9.27 -0.58 -1.83
N ARG A 14 9.96 -0.05 -2.82
CA ARG A 14 10.46 -0.88 -3.92
C ARG A 14 11.45 -1.91 -3.42
N ARG A 15 12.33 -1.52 -2.49
CA ARG A 15 13.27 -2.46 -1.89
C ARG A 15 12.54 -3.54 -1.09
N ASP A 16 11.51 -3.14 -0.36
CA ASP A 16 10.69 -4.11 0.37
C ASP A 16 10.09 -5.13 -0.60
N LEU A 17 9.50 -4.66 -1.70
CA LEU A 17 8.86 -5.55 -2.67
C LEU A 17 9.87 -6.50 -3.32
N LYS A 18 11.07 -6.02 -3.60
CA LYS A 18 12.11 -6.85 -4.21
C LYS A 18 12.54 -8.01 -3.31
N ARG A 19 12.43 -7.84 -2.00
CA ARG A 19 12.83 -8.88 -1.05
C ARG A 19 11.78 -9.95 -0.85
N LEU A 20 10.57 -9.72 -1.35
CA LEU A 20 9.48 -10.67 -1.17
C LEU A 20 9.60 -11.81 -2.16
N ASP A 21 9.18 -12.99 -1.73
CA ASP A 21 9.03 -14.10 -2.65
C ASP A 21 8.02 -13.73 -3.74
N PRO A 22 8.22 -14.19 -4.98
CA PRO A 22 7.33 -13.82 -6.08
C PRO A 22 5.83 -14.02 -5.80
N PRO A 23 5.38 -15.12 -5.19
CA PRO A 23 3.94 -15.25 -4.91
C PRO A 23 3.42 -14.20 -3.93
N VAL A 24 4.24 -13.83 -2.93
CA VAL A 24 3.84 -12.80 -1.97
C VAL A 24 3.79 -11.45 -2.65
N ARG A 25 4.82 -11.14 -3.45
CA ARG A 25 4.86 -9.89 -4.18
C ARG A 25 3.64 -9.74 -5.08
N ARG A 26 3.29 -10.80 -5.81
CA ARG A 26 2.13 -10.78 -6.69
C ARG A 26 0.84 -10.52 -5.90
N ARG A 27 0.71 -11.14 -4.74
CA ARG A 27 -0.47 -10.92 -3.90
C ARG A 27 -0.60 -9.47 -3.48
N ILE A 28 0.51 -8.83 -3.15
CA ILE A 28 0.50 -7.44 -2.74
C ILE A 28 0.18 -6.53 -3.92
N VAL A 29 0.79 -6.78 -5.08
CA VAL A 29 0.50 -6.00 -6.28
C VAL A 29 -0.97 -6.13 -6.67
N ASP A 30 -1.51 -7.35 -6.63
CA ASP A 30 -2.92 -7.57 -6.94
C ASP A 30 -3.81 -6.81 -5.95
N ALA A 31 -3.44 -6.80 -4.69
CA ALA A 31 -4.22 -6.08 -3.68
C ALA A 31 -4.16 -4.58 -3.93
N LEU A 32 -3.01 -4.05 -4.33
CA LEU A 32 -2.89 -2.63 -4.68
C LEU A 32 -3.71 -2.29 -5.91
N ASP A 33 -3.70 -3.15 -6.91
CA ASP A 33 -4.52 -2.94 -8.12
C ASP A 33 -6.00 -2.86 -7.77
N ARG A 34 -6.47 -3.75 -6.91
CA ARG A 34 -7.86 -3.72 -6.47
C ARG A 34 -8.15 -2.50 -5.62
N PHE A 35 -7.20 -2.11 -4.79
CA PHE A 35 -7.37 -0.97 -3.91
C PHE A 35 -7.50 0.33 -4.69
N VAL A 36 -6.67 0.53 -5.72
CA VAL A 36 -6.75 1.76 -6.51
C VAL A 36 -8.03 1.80 -7.34
N ALA A 37 -8.56 0.63 -7.72
CA ALA A 37 -9.83 0.58 -8.44
C ALA A 37 -10.99 0.98 -7.54
N ASP A 38 -10.92 0.65 -6.26
CA ASP A 38 -11.96 1.00 -5.29
C ASP A 38 -11.33 1.17 -3.91
N PRO A 39 -10.81 2.36 -3.59
CA PRO A 39 -10.15 2.58 -2.30
C PRO A 39 -11.05 2.37 -1.09
N ARG A 40 -12.37 2.40 -1.27
CA ARG A 40 -13.29 2.17 -0.16
C ARG A 40 -13.40 0.72 0.23
N ALA A 41 -13.08 -0.18 -0.69
CA ALA A 41 -13.21 -1.61 -0.44
C ALA A 41 -11.99 -2.21 0.26
N GLY A 42 -10.91 -1.43 0.44
CA GLY A 42 -9.70 -1.92 1.07
C GLY A 42 -9.84 -2.06 2.57
N ASP A 43 -9.14 -3.03 3.12
CA ASP A 43 -9.04 -3.20 4.56
C ASP A 43 -7.93 -2.29 5.08
N ILE A 44 -8.27 -1.03 5.32
CA ILE A 44 -7.29 -0.03 5.72
C ILE A 44 -7.55 0.47 7.13
N ARG A 45 -6.47 0.86 7.78
CA ARG A 45 -6.51 1.47 9.10
C ARG A 45 -5.57 2.66 9.13
N LYS A 46 -5.96 3.66 9.88
CA LYS A 46 -5.15 4.85 10.02
C LYS A 46 -3.89 4.51 10.81
N HIS A 47 -2.74 4.94 10.31
CA HIS A 47 -1.46 4.75 10.97
C HIS A 47 -1.02 6.00 11.71
N SER A 48 -1.22 7.18 11.10
CA SER A 48 -0.92 8.47 11.69
C SER A 48 -1.84 9.50 11.02
N SER A 49 -1.62 10.77 11.29
CA SER A 49 -2.47 11.82 10.71
C SER A 49 -2.47 11.83 9.19
N SER A 50 -1.37 11.35 8.56
CA SER A 50 -1.23 11.40 7.10
C SER A 50 -0.92 10.05 6.49
N GLN A 51 -0.84 8.99 7.29
CA GLN A 51 -0.48 7.66 6.79
C GLN A 51 -1.51 6.62 7.18
N TRP A 52 -1.62 5.62 6.33
CA TRP A 52 -2.58 4.54 6.46
C TRP A 52 -1.89 3.21 6.25
N ARG A 53 -2.53 2.14 6.65
CA ARG A 53 -2.05 0.78 6.42
C ARG A 53 -3.13 -0.01 5.71
N LEU A 54 -2.75 -0.71 4.65
CA LEU A 54 -3.59 -1.66 3.95
C LEU A 54 -3.17 -3.06 4.38
N ARG A 55 -4.12 -3.83 4.86
CA ARG A 55 -3.86 -5.19 5.29
C ARG A 55 -3.94 -6.14 4.09
N VAL A 56 -2.88 -6.93 3.89
CA VAL A 56 -2.82 -7.94 2.84
C VAL A 56 -2.26 -9.21 3.49
N GLY A 57 -3.14 -10.06 4.02
CA GLY A 57 -2.73 -11.25 4.74
C GLY A 57 -1.84 -10.90 5.93
N GLU A 58 -0.63 -11.48 5.95
CA GLU A 58 0.35 -11.21 7.00
C GLU A 58 1.18 -9.97 6.72
N TRP A 59 0.86 -9.22 5.69
CA TRP A 59 1.63 -8.06 5.29
C TRP A 59 0.83 -6.79 5.49
N ARG A 60 1.55 -5.70 5.69
CA ARG A 60 0.97 -4.37 5.86
C ARG A 60 1.64 -3.42 4.89
N VAL A 61 0.83 -2.76 4.09
CA VAL A 61 1.30 -1.76 3.14
C VAL A 61 1.01 -0.40 3.75
N ARG A 62 2.06 0.34 4.09
CA ARG A 62 1.90 1.70 4.59
C ARG A 62 1.89 2.65 3.41
N PHE A 63 0.95 3.57 3.42
CA PHE A 63 0.79 4.48 2.29
C PHE A 63 0.19 5.80 2.75
N SER A 64 0.26 6.77 1.87
CA SER A 64 -0.43 8.05 2.02
C SER A 64 -1.21 8.33 0.76
N PHE A 65 -2.19 9.23 0.86
CA PHE A 65 -2.97 9.67 -0.30
C PHE A 65 -2.41 11.00 -0.80
N ASP A 66 -2.11 11.04 -2.09
CA ASP A 66 -1.85 12.30 -2.77
C ASP A 66 -3.14 12.65 -3.52
N GLU A 67 -3.97 13.47 -2.90
CA GLU A 67 -5.31 13.74 -3.42
C GLU A 67 -5.27 14.55 -4.69
N GLU A 68 -4.29 15.43 -4.83
CA GLU A 68 -4.18 16.26 -6.02
C GLU A 68 -3.92 15.41 -7.26
N ARG A 69 -2.98 14.49 -7.14
CA ARG A 69 -2.61 13.65 -8.28
C ARG A 69 -3.41 12.35 -8.35
N ARG A 70 -4.23 12.08 -7.36
CA ARG A 70 -4.97 10.82 -7.23
C ARG A 70 -4.00 9.64 -7.23
N VAL A 71 -2.96 9.75 -6.42
CA VAL A 71 -1.94 8.72 -6.31
C VAL A 71 -1.88 8.22 -4.88
N ILE A 72 -1.85 6.91 -4.74
CA ILE A 72 -1.55 6.27 -3.47
C ILE A 72 -0.04 6.06 -3.44
N VAL A 73 0.62 6.70 -2.48
CA VAL A 73 2.06 6.64 -2.37
C VAL A 73 2.41 5.54 -1.37
N VAL A 74 2.92 4.43 -1.88
CA VAL A 74 3.29 3.28 -1.05
C VAL A 74 4.63 3.59 -0.40
N LEU A 75 4.63 3.65 0.91
CA LEU A 75 5.78 4.07 1.70
C LEU A 75 6.63 2.89 2.15
N ARG A 76 6.00 1.82 2.60
CA ARG A 76 6.68 0.60 3.03
C ARG A 76 5.76 -0.60 2.85
N VAL A 77 6.36 -1.77 2.68
CA VAL A 77 5.65 -3.05 2.69
C VAL A 77 6.35 -3.92 3.73
N LEU A 78 5.68 -4.18 4.84
CA LEU A 78 6.30 -4.79 6.01
C LEU A 78 5.46 -5.97 6.50
N PRO A 79 6.11 -6.97 7.10
CA PRO A 79 5.34 -8.03 7.73
C PRO A 79 4.58 -7.50 8.93
N ARG A 80 3.55 -8.21 9.30
CA ARG A 80 2.67 -7.87 10.38
C ARG A 80 3.43 -7.48 11.63
N GLY A 81 3.63 -7.32 12.48
CA GLY A 81 4.37 -6.92 13.65
C GLY A 81 5.29 -5.72 13.42
N ARG A 82 5.95 -5.68 12.26
CA ARG A 82 6.87 -4.58 11.96
C ARG A 82 6.20 -3.34 11.42
N ALA A 83 5.00 -3.49 10.87
CA ALA A 83 4.28 -2.35 10.31
C ALA A 83 3.87 -1.35 11.38
N TYR A 84 3.90 -1.73 12.64
CA TYR A 84 3.56 -0.87 13.76
C TYR A 84 4.77 -0.21 14.39
N ASP A 85 5.97 -0.61 13.99
CA ASP A 85 7.18 0.02 14.49
C ASP A 85 7.31 1.43 13.89
N ARG A 86 7.95 2.30 14.63
CA ARG A 86 8.11 3.68 14.23
C ARG A 86 9.01 3.84 13.01
#